data_3b13a15a06ebb3317ab9c588a4c2923b
#
_entry.id   3b13a15a06ebb3317ab9c588a4c2923b
#
_cell.length_a   1.000
_cell.length_b   1.000
_cell.length_c   1.000
_cell.angle_alpha   90.00
_cell.angle_beta   90.00
_cell.angle_gamma   90.00
#
_symmetry.space_group_name_H-M   'P 1'
#
loop_
_entity.id
_entity.type
_entity.pdbx_description
1 polymer ?
#
loop_
_entity_poly.entity_id
_entity_poly.type
_entity_poly.pdbx_seq_one_letter_code
_entity_poly.pdbx_strand_id
1 'polypeptide(L)'
;TGVQTCALPISQGFTAAAEVMMEFIEKLKKELGYEAEDLNLGGGFGIRYTEADDPLPYDAYMEAVAKVINGFCASHDVKRPFILIEPGRSIAAPAGITLYTVGGIKEIPNIRTYVSVDGGMCDNPRYILYQSAYDALVANKAGQPKTEKVTIAGKCCESGDLIGEDMEIQPCEVGDIIAVCATGAYNYSMASNYNRLQKPAVVFVKGGEDRLAVKRESLDDILRKIGRAS
;
A
#
# COMPACT_ATOMS: atom_id res chain seq x y z
N THR A 1 15.79 10.37 3.57
CA THR A 1 15.80 9.87 4.94
C THR A 1 14.37 9.68 5.37
N GLY A 2 13.80 8.52 5.04
CA GLY A 2 12.52 8.11 5.57
C GLY A 2 12.68 7.87 7.05
N VAL A 3 12.30 8.83 7.87
CA VAL A 3 12.09 8.59 9.28
C VAL A 3 10.83 7.74 9.36
N GLN A 4 11.03 6.45 9.39
CA GLN A 4 10.03 5.52 9.88
C GLN A 4 9.84 5.91 11.35
N THR A 5 8.74 6.58 11.67
CA THR A 5 8.36 6.89 13.05
C THR A 5 7.93 5.60 13.75
N CYS A 6 8.88 4.70 13.95
CA CYS A 6 8.72 3.46 14.69
C CYS A 6 8.63 3.66 16.21
N ALA A 7 8.35 4.86 16.72
CA ALA A 7 8.42 5.14 18.15
C ALA A 7 7.12 5.67 18.77
N LEU A 8 6.10 6.01 17.99
CA LEU A 8 4.81 6.42 18.54
C LEU A 8 3.73 5.43 18.09
N PRO A 9 2.86 4.95 19.00
CA PRO A 9 1.66 4.25 18.60
C PRO A 9 0.94 5.07 17.52
N ILE A 10 0.50 4.44 16.44
CA ILE A 10 -0.11 5.13 15.27
C ILE A 10 -1.27 6.03 15.71
N SER A 11 -1.99 5.68 16.79
CA SER A 11 -3.01 6.53 17.42
C SER A 11 -2.48 7.87 17.94
N GLN A 12 -1.22 7.96 18.38
CA GLN A 12 -0.65 9.22 18.88
C GLN A 12 -0.45 10.24 17.76
N GLY A 13 -0.20 9.82 16.53
CA GLY A 13 -0.14 10.73 15.39
C GLY A 13 -1.48 11.43 15.14
N PHE A 14 -2.59 10.68 15.23
CA PHE A 14 -3.94 11.24 15.04
C PHE A 14 -4.36 12.15 16.20
N THR A 15 -4.07 11.78 17.45
CA THR A 15 -4.39 12.61 18.61
C THR A 15 -3.56 13.89 18.64
N ALA A 16 -2.26 13.82 18.34
CA ALA A 16 -1.40 15.00 18.24
C ALA A 16 -1.86 15.95 17.11
N ALA A 17 -2.24 15.39 15.95
CA ALA A 17 -2.80 16.21 14.87
C ALA A 17 -4.12 16.88 15.28
N ALA A 18 -4.99 16.16 16.00
CA ALA A 18 -6.24 16.72 16.50
C ALA A 18 -5.98 17.85 17.51
N GLU A 19 -5.02 17.70 18.44
CA GLU A 19 -4.63 18.74 19.39
C GLU A 19 -4.17 20.02 18.68
N VAL A 20 -3.19 19.91 17.78
CA VAL A 20 -2.65 21.04 17.01
C VAL A 20 -3.75 21.75 16.20
N MET A 21 -4.63 20.97 15.57
CA MET A 21 -5.71 21.54 14.77
C MET A 21 -6.78 22.23 15.64
N MET A 22 -7.09 21.70 16.81
CA MET A 22 -8.02 22.34 17.73
C MET A 22 -7.46 23.65 18.31
N GLU A 23 -6.16 23.71 18.64
CA GLU A 23 -5.48 24.96 19.01
C GLU A 23 -5.52 25.99 17.88
N PHE A 24 -5.34 25.55 16.64
CA PHE A 24 -5.43 26.42 15.47
C PHE A 24 -6.86 26.95 15.25
N ILE A 25 -7.88 26.12 15.42
CA ILE A 25 -9.30 26.51 15.34
C ILE A 25 -9.61 27.57 16.43
N GLU A 26 -9.14 27.38 17.66
CA GLU A 26 -9.30 28.38 18.73
C GLU A 26 -8.64 29.71 18.38
N LYS A 27 -7.43 29.66 17.82
CA LYS A 27 -6.73 30.86 17.36
C LYS A 27 -7.51 31.60 16.27
N LEU A 28 -8.06 30.90 15.28
CA LEU A 28 -8.90 31.48 14.22
C LEU A 28 -10.13 32.16 14.80
N LYS A 29 -10.77 31.55 15.78
CA LYS A 29 -11.91 32.15 16.47
C LYS A 29 -11.52 33.42 17.20
N LYS A 30 -10.43 33.41 17.99
CA LYS A 30 -9.97 34.56 18.77
C LYS A 30 -9.50 35.74 17.91
N GLU A 31 -8.76 35.48 16.84
CA GLU A 31 -8.15 36.52 16.03
C GLU A 31 -9.05 37.05 14.92
N LEU A 32 -9.88 36.17 14.34
CA LEU A 32 -10.67 36.48 13.15
C LEU A 32 -12.18 36.36 13.36
N GLY A 33 -12.64 35.89 14.52
CA GLY A 33 -14.06 35.59 14.75
C GLY A 33 -14.60 34.45 13.91
N TYR A 34 -13.72 33.63 13.32
CA TYR A 34 -14.11 32.53 12.44
C TYR A 34 -14.36 31.26 13.25
N GLU A 35 -15.55 30.69 13.12
CA GLU A 35 -15.87 29.35 13.67
C GLU A 35 -15.76 28.28 12.58
N ALA A 36 -14.82 27.37 12.76
CA ALA A 36 -14.68 26.23 11.86
C ALA A 36 -15.83 25.24 12.09
N GLU A 37 -16.49 24.83 11.02
CA GLU A 37 -17.58 23.83 11.07
C GLU A 37 -17.06 22.41 10.87
N ASP A 38 -16.02 22.24 10.04
CA ASP A 38 -15.44 20.97 9.68
C ASP A 38 -13.95 20.89 10.08
N LEU A 39 -13.52 19.72 10.53
CA LEU A 39 -12.14 19.37 10.77
C LEU A 39 -11.81 18.07 10.03
N ASN A 40 -11.00 18.16 8.99
CA ASN A 40 -10.51 17.02 8.27
C ASN A 40 -9.15 16.58 8.86
N LEU A 41 -9.09 15.37 9.39
CA LEU A 41 -7.88 14.76 9.97
C LEU A 41 -7.09 13.94 8.94
N GLY A 42 -7.54 13.90 7.68
CA GLY A 42 -6.88 13.19 6.61
C GLY A 42 -7.03 11.67 6.71
N GLY A 43 -6.08 10.99 6.10
CA GLY A 43 -6.00 9.52 6.10
C GLY A 43 -4.84 9.02 6.94
N GLY A 44 -4.20 7.94 6.49
CA GLY A 44 -3.01 7.39 7.16
C GLY A 44 -3.29 6.23 8.10
N PHE A 45 -4.51 5.71 8.12
CA PHE A 45 -4.85 4.51 8.89
C PHE A 45 -3.95 3.34 8.50
N GLY A 46 -3.46 2.61 9.52
CA GLY A 46 -2.63 1.43 9.34
C GLY A 46 -3.39 0.29 8.65
N ILE A 47 -2.63 -0.59 7.99
CA ILE A 47 -3.13 -1.85 7.45
C ILE A 47 -2.15 -2.96 7.78
N ARG A 48 -2.61 -4.19 7.66
CA ARG A 48 -1.76 -5.36 7.73
C ARG A 48 -1.19 -5.65 6.35
N TYR A 49 0.10 -5.41 6.16
CA TYR A 49 0.86 -5.80 4.97
C TYR A 49 1.48 -7.18 5.12
N THR A 50 1.92 -7.49 6.35
CA THR A 50 2.55 -8.75 6.73
C THR A 50 1.91 -9.30 8.02
N GLU A 51 2.22 -10.54 8.35
CA GLU A 51 1.75 -11.16 9.59
C GLU A 51 2.24 -10.44 10.86
N ALA A 52 3.34 -9.71 10.76
CA ALA A 52 3.91 -8.94 11.87
C ALA A 52 3.18 -7.61 12.15
N ASP A 53 2.32 -7.15 11.24
CA ASP A 53 1.59 -5.90 11.41
C ASP A 53 0.30 -6.12 12.21
N ASP A 54 0.07 -5.27 13.21
CA ASP A 54 -1.14 -5.24 14.04
C ASP A 54 -1.76 -3.84 14.02
N PRO A 55 -2.47 -3.46 12.95
CA PRO A 55 -3.10 -2.15 12.85
C PRO A 55 -4.31 -2.06 13.79
N LEU A 56 -4.44 -0.90 14.45
CA LEU A 56 -5.61 -0.62 15.27
C LEU A 56 -6.89 -0.57 14.41
N PRO A 57 -8.04 -0.99 14.94
CA PRO A 57 -9.33 -0.81 14.29
C PRO A 57 -9.73 0.67 14.26
N TYR A 58 -10.58 1.06 13.31
CA TYR A 58 -11.05 2.44 13.18
C TYR A 58 -11.64 3.00 14.47
N ASP A 59 -12.41 2.20 15.19
CA ASP A 59 -13.05 2.63 16.44
C ASP A 59 -12.03 3.11 17.46
N ALA A 60 -10.91 2.41 17.63
CA ALA A 60 -9.86 2.80 18.56
C ALA A 60 -9.20 4.13 18.18
N TYR A 61 -9.00 4.40 16.87
CA TYR A 61 -8.53 5.69 16.40
C TYR A 61 -9.53 6.79 16.70
N MET A 62 -10.81 6.56 16.37
CA MET A 62 -11.85 7.56 16.50
C MET A 62 -12.21 7.84 17.95
N GLU A 63 -12.18 6.86 18.83
CA GLU A 63 -12.33 7.04 20.28
C GLU A 63 -11.23 7.93 20.86
N ALA A 64 -9.97 7.69 20.49
CA ALA A 64 -8.84 8.49 20.93
C ALA A 64 -8.96 9.94 20.46
N VAL A 65 -9.29 10.17 19.19
CA VAL A 65 -9.51 11.50 18.62
C VAL A 65 -10.71 12.20 19.26
N ALA A 66 -11.82 11.51 19.43
CA ALA A 66 -13.03 12.06 20.05
C ALA A 66 -12.77 12.51 21.49
N LYS A 67 -11.96 11.77 22.25
CA LYS A 67 -11.57 12.14 23.60
C LYS A 67 -10.79 13.46 23.63
N VAL A 68 -9.83 13.64 22.70
CA VAL A 68 -9.06 14.89 22.58
C VAL A 68 -9.97 16.07 22.24
N ILE A 69 -10.76 15.93 21.18
CA ILE A 69 -11.61 17.01 20.68
C ILE A 69 -12.68 17.41 21.72
N ASN A 70 -13.36 16.43 22.31
CA ASN A 70 -14.36 16.70 23.33
C ASN A 70 -13.75 17.35 24.58
N GLY A 71 -12.57 16.89 25.03
CA GLY A 71 -11.84 17.50 26.13
C GLY A 71 -11.44 18.95 25.86
N PHE A 72 -10.96 19.21 24.64
CA PHE A 72 -10.61 20.58 24.21
C PHE A 72 -11.85 21.48 24.19
N CYS A 73 -12.94 21.08 23.58
CA CYS A 73 -14.18 21.85 23.51
C CYS A 73 -14.81 22.09 24.91
N ALA A 74 -14.62 21.20 25.87
CA ALA A 74 -15.10 21.36 27.23
C ALA A 74 -14.32 22.42 28.05
N SER A 75 -13.04 22.63 27.69
CA SER A 75 -12.14 23.57 28.41
C SER A 75 -11.90 24.89 27.67
N HIS A 76 -12.31 25.00 26.41
CA HIS A 76 -12.12 26.18 25.57
C HIS A 76 -13.47 26.59 24.94
N ASP A 77 -13.63 27.88 24.67
CA ASP A 77 -14.82 28.38 23.96
C ASP A 77 -14.73 28.10 22.46
N VAL A 78 -14.79 26.80 22.10
CA VAL A 78 -14.74 26.32 20.71
C VAL A 78 -15.88 25.33 20.48
N LYS A 79 -16.68 25.57 19.43
CA LYS A 79 -17.70 24.63 18.99
C LYS A 79 -17.07 23.37 18.44
N ARG A 80 -17.61 22.20 18.78
CA ARG A 80 -17.14 20.93 18.23
C ARG A 80 -17.39 20.88 16.73
N PRO A 81 -16.34 20.74 15.89
CA PRO A 81 -16.50 20.60 14.45
C PRO A 81 -17.01 19.20 14.06
N PHE A 82 -17.53 19.06 12.86
CA PHE A 82 -17.70 17.76 12.21
C PHE A 82 -16.35 17.19 11.84
N ILE A 83 -16.14 15.90 12.13
CA ILE A 83 -14.88 15.22 11.86
C ILE A 83 -14.97 14.50 10.53
N LEU A 84 -14.05 14.84 9.62
CA LEU A 84 -13.86 14.20 8.34
C LEU A 84 -12.57 13.39 8.36
N ILE A 85 -12.59 12.24 7.68
CA ILE A 85 -11.44 11.36 7.52
C ILE A 85 -11.35 10.89 6.06
N GLU A 86 -10.14 10.56 5.60
CA GLU A 86 -9.85 10.15 4.22
C GLU A 86 -9.16 8.76 4.16
N PRO A 87 -9.84 7.68 4.55
CA PRO A 87 -9.23 6.35 4.64
C PRO A 87 -9.12 5.70 3.26
N GLY A 88 -8.11 6.06 2.45
CA GLY A 88 -7.89 5.47 1.13
C GLY A 88 -7.21 4.10 1.20
N ARG A 89 -5.97 4.06 1.71
CA ARG A 89 -5.17 2.84 1.79
C ARG A 89 -5.86 1.71 2.57
N SER A 90 -6.39 2.03 3.72
CA SER A 90 -7.01 1.04 4.61
C SER A 90 -8.30 0.42 4.06
N ILE A 91 -8.95 1.08 3.10
CA ILE A 91 -10.09 0.51 2.37
C ILE A 91 -9.63 -0.36 1.20
N ALA A 92 -8.73 0.17 0.37
CA ALA A 92 -8.43 -0.43 -0.92
C ALA A 92 -7.29 -1.47 -0.88
N ALA A 93 -6.23 -1.24 -0.08
CA ALA A 93 -5.05 -2.09 -0.14
C ALA A 93 -5.34 -3.56 0.22
N PRO A 94 -6.04 -3.88 1.33
CA PRO A 94 -6.32 -5.27 1.69
C PRO A 94 -7.23 -6.00 0.69
N ALA A 95 -8.00 -5.26 -0.11
CA ALA A 95 -8.92 -5.81 -1.09
C ALA A 95 -8.25 -6.25 -2.41
N GLY A 96 -6.96 -5.94 -2.61
CA GLY A 96 -6.25 -6.25 -3.84
C GLY A 96 -5.08 -7.17 -3.63
N ILE A 97 -4.85 -8.04 -4.62
CA ILE A 97 -3.66 -8.88 -4.77
C ILE A 97 -3.08 -8.66 -6.16
N THR A 98 -1.77 -8.82 -6.29
CA THR A 98 -1.10 -8.85 -7.59
C THR A 98 -0.57 -10.25 -7.85
N LEU A 99 -0.88 -10.78 -9.03
CA LEU A 99 -0.47 -12.11 -9.45
C LEU A 99 0.70 -12.01 -10.42
N TYR A 100 1.72 -12.81 -10.17
CA TYR A 100 2.92 -12.92 -11.00
C TYR A 100 3.19 -14.39 -11.36
N THR A 101 3.66 -14.63 -12.58
CA THR A 101 4.13 -15.95 -12.99
C THR A 101 5.62 -16.07 -12.70
N VAL A 102 6.04 -17.18 -12.08
CA VAL A 102 7.45 -17.49 -11.85
C VAL A 102 8.11 -17.84 -13.19
N GLY A 103 9.09 -17.04 -13.59
CA GLY A 103 9.84 -17.22 -14.83
C GLY A 103 11.18 -17.93 -14.65
N GLY A 104 11.77 -17.88 -13.45
CA GLY A 104 13.05 -18.52 -13.15
C GLY A 104 13.37 -18.53 -11.67
N ILE A 105 14.19 -19.50 -11.27
CA ILE A 105 14.69 -19.62 -9.90
C ILE A 105 16.20 -19.72 -9.95
N LYS A 106 16.89 -18.93 -9.15
CA LYS A 106 18.35 -18.93 -9.03
C LYS A 106 18.76 -19.01 -7.58
N GLU A 107 19.30 -20.14 -7.19
CA GLU A 107 19.94 -20.33 -5.90
C GLU A 107 21.41 -19.86 -5.96
N ILE A 108 21.81 -19.06 -4.98
CA ILE A 108 23.20 -18.72 -4.68
C ILE A 108 23.52 -19.36 -3.34
N PRO A 109 24.26 -20.48 -3.32
CA PRO A 109 24.48 -21.27 -2.11
C PRO A 109 24.97 -20.44 -0.94
N ASN A 110 24.36 -20.61 0.23
CA ASN A 110 24.65 -19.90 1.49
C ASN A 110 24.45 -18.37 1.46
N ILE A 111 23.85 -17.85 0.41
CA ILE A 111 23.58 -16.40 0.27
C ILE A 111 22.08 -16.16 0.15
N ARG A 112 21.45 -16.60 -0.96
CA ARG A 112 20.05 -16.25 -1.25
C ARG A 112 19.48 -17.05 -2.42
N THR A 113 18.19 -17.32 -2.38
CA THR A 113 17.42 -17.80 -3.52
C THR A 113 16.60 -16.69 -4.12
N TYR A 114 16.79 -16.42 -5.41
CA TYR A 114 15.97 -15.49 -6.18
C TYR A 114 14.88 -16.25 -6.92
N VAL A 115 13.66 -15.72 -6.84
CA VAL A 115 12.50 -16.13 -7.64
C VAL A 115 12.16 -14.98 -8.58
N SER A 116 12.45 -15.14 -9.86
CA SER A 116 12.18 -14.11 -10.87
C SER A 116 10.75 -14.24 -11.39
N VAL A 117 10.05 -13.12 -11.50
CA VAL A 117 8.64 -13.07 -11.91
C VAL A 117 8.43 -12.18 -13.14
N ASP A 118 7.25 -12.31 -13.78
CA ASP A 118 6.88 -11.60 -15.01
C ASP A 118 6.40 -10.15 -14.83
N GLY A 119 6.53 -9.60 -13.62
CA GLY A 119 6.31 -8.20 -13.29
C GLY A 119 7.53 -7.55 -12.65
N GLY A 120 7.32 -6.57 -11.77
CA GLY A 120 8.40 -5.91 -11.04
C GLY A 120 8.08 -4.48 -10.62
N MET A 121 9.10 -3.63 -10.48
CA MET A 121 8.94 -2.24 -10.09
C MET A 121 8.08 -1.42 -11.06
N CYS A 122 7.89 -1.87 -12.28
CA CYS A 122 7.01 -1.22 -13.25
C CYS A 122 5.53 -1.28 -12.85
N ASP A 123 5.13 -2.24 -12.03
CA ASP A 123 3.76 -2.42 -11.53
C ASP A 123 3.66 -2.43 -10.00
N ASN A 124 4.76 -2.69 -9.30
CA ASN A 124 4.85 -2.59 -7.83
C ASN A 124 6.14 -1.87 -7.40
N PRO A 125 6.23 -0.55 -7.50
CA PRO A 125 7.45 0.21 -7.17
C PRO A 125 7.66 0.42 -5.66
N ARG A 126 6.75 -0.02 -4.81
CA ARG A 126 6.72 0.39 -3.41
C ARG A 126 7.86 -0.18 -2.57
N TYR A 127 8.34 -1.38 -2.89
CA TYR A 127 9.50 -1.93 -2.19
C TYR A 127 10.75 -1.10 -2.48
N ILE A 128 11.05 -0.80 -3.73
CA ILE A 128 12.24 -0.02 -4.10
C ILE A 128 12.17 1.43 -3.60
N LEU A 129 10.98 2.03 -3.57
CA LEU A 129 10.82 3.43 -3.15
C LEU A 129 10.77 3.61 -1.63
N TYR A 130 10.15 2.68 -0.91
CA TYR A 130 9.78 2.85 0.50
C TYR A 130 10.20 1.70 1.39
N GLN A 131 10.85 0.67 0.85
CA GLN A 131 11.14 -0.59 1.57
C GLN A 131 9.87 -1.21 2.18
N SER A 132 8.72 -1.04 1.48
CA SER A 132 7.44 -1.57 1.94
C SER A 132 7.46 -3.09 1.91
N ALA A 133 7.33 -3.71 3.07
CA ALA A 133 7.17 -5.16 3.16
C ALA A 133 5.78 -5.58 2.64
N TYR A 134 5.70 -6.77 2.08
CA TYR A 134 4.48 -7.42 1.62
C TYR A 134 4.52 -8.89 1.98
N ASP A 135 3.36 -9.47 2.28
CA ASP A 135 3.22 -10.93 2.28
C ASP A 135 2.99 -11.44 0.86
N ALA A 136 3.57 -12.60 0.60
CA ALA A 136 3.34 -13.35 -0.63
C ALA A 136 3.05 -14.82 -0.34
N LEU A 137 2.45 -15.46 -1.30
CA LEU A 137 2.20 -16.90 -1.29
C LEU A 137 2.21 -17.47 -2.72
N VAL A 138 2.49 -18.77 -2.85
CA VAL A 138 2.32 -19.48 -4.11
C VAL A 138 0.85 -19.85 -4.23
N ALA A 139 0.10 -19.14 -5.08
CA ALA A 139 -1.37 -19.20 -5.14
C ALA A 139 -1.90 -20.61 -5.44
N ASN A 140 -1.26 -21.32 -6.38
CA ASN A 140 -1.61 -22.70 -6.73
C ASN A 140 -1.14 -23.75 -5.71
N LYS A 141 -0.42 -23.34 -4.65
CA LYS A 141 0.03 -24.19 -3.54
C LYS A 141 -0.32 -23.59 -2.17
N ALA A 142 -1.29 -22.69 -2.10
CA ALA A 142 -1.63 -21.92 -0.90
C ALA A 142 -1.97 -22.78 0.34
N GLY A 143 -2.42 -24.01 0.17
CA GLY A 143 -2.69 -24.95 1.28
C GLY A 143 -1.46 -25.65 1.85
N GLN A 144 -0.28 -25.43 1.27
CA GLN A 144 0.98 -26.02 1.76
C GLN A 144 1.66 -25.08 2.78
N PRO A 145 2.54 -25.59 3.65
CA PRO A 145 3.33 -24.74 4.53
C PRO A 145 4.34 -23.89 3.75
N LYS A 146 4.56 -22.66 4.21
CA LYS A 146 5.64 -21.79 3.74
C LYS A 146 6.96 -22.29 4.34
N THR A 147 7.83 -22.84 3.55
CA THR A 147 9.10 -23.46 3.98
C THR A 147 10.32 -22.91 3.24
N GLU A 148 10.12 -22.05 2.26
CA GLU A 148 11.20 -21.41 1.53
C GLU A 148 11.28 -19.92 1.83
N LYS A 149 12.50 -19.43 2.04
CA LYS A 149 12.82 -18.03 2.20
C LYS A 149 13.51 -17.51 0.96
N VAL A 150 12.85 -16.58 0.25
CA VAL A 150 13.28 -16.15 -1.08
C VAL A 150 13.29 -14.64 -1.23
N THR A 151 14.00 -14.14 -2.23
CA THR A 151 13.87 -12.79 -2.75
C THR A 151 13.12 -12.83 -4.06
N ILE A 152 11.98 -12.15 -4.14
CA ILE A 152 11.18 -12.07 -5.35
C ILE A 152 11.69 -10.90 -6.18
N ALA A 153 12.24 -11.18 -7.36
CA ALA A 153 12.85 -10.23 -8.28
C ALA A 153 11.98 -10.03 -9.52
N GLY A 154 11.89 -8.80 -9.98
CA GLY A 154 11.20 -8.46 -11.20
C GLY A 154 12.03 -8.70 -12.46
N LYS A 155 11.45 -8.30 -13.61
CA LYS A 155 12.08 -8.45 -14.96
C LYS A 155 12.61 -7.14 -15.53
N CYS A 156 12.58 -6.04 -14.75
CA CYS A 156 13.09 -4.77 -15.20
C CYS A 156 14.63 -4.76 -15.22
N CYS A 157 15.21 -4.06 -16.18
CA CYS A 157 16.66 -3.84 -16.25
C CYS A 157 17.10 -2.80 -15.20
N GLU A 158 16.97 -3.17 -13.93
CA GLU A 158 17.26 -2.35 -12.76
C GLU A 158 17.70 -3.24 -11.61
N SER A 159 18.85 -2.97 -11.00
CA SER A 159 19.42 -3.79 -9.94
C SER A 159 18.57 -3.82 -8.64
N GLY A 160 17.73 -2.82 -8.45
CA GLY A 160 16.78 -2.74 -7.33
C GLY A 160 15.39 -3.26 -7.65
N ASP A 161 15.17 -3.94 -8.79
CA ASP A 161 13.85 -4.46 -9.19
C ASP A 161 13.45 -5.67 -8.35
N LEU A 162 13.03 -5.39 -7.13
CA LEU A 162 12.58 -6.37 -6.14
C LEU A 162 11.14 -6.10 -5.71
N ILE A 163 10.37 -7.15 -5.56
CA ILE A 163 9.06 -7.12 -4.91
C ILE A 163 9.21 -7.23 -3.39
N GLY A 164 10.21 -7.99 -2.95
CA GLY A 164 10.58 -8.10 -1.55
C GLY A 164 11.75 -9.05 -1.34
N GLU A 165 12.42 -8.88 -0.22
CA GLU A 165 13.53 -9.72 0.24
C GLU A 165 13.09 -10.56 1.43
N ASP A 166 13.74 -11.70 1.59
CA ASP A 166 13.54 -12.61 2.73
C ASP A 166 12.08 -13.03 2.96
N MET A 167 11.31 -13.13 1.87
CA MET A 167 9.90 -13.50 1.93
C MET A 167 9.72 -15.00 2.13
N GLU A 168 8.87 -15.36 3.08
CA GLU A 168 8.49 -16.76 3.30
C GLU A 168 7.35 -17.15 2.39
N ILE A 169 7.57 -18.20 1.56
CA ILE A 169 6.59 -18.72 0.62
C ILE A 169 6.56 -20.26 0.65
N GLN A 170 5.57 -20.86 0.02
CA GLN A 170 5.54 -22.28 -0.27
C GLN A 170 6.65 -22.63 -1.27
N PRO A 171 7.15 -23.88 -1.32
CA PRO A 171 8.06 -24.33 -2.35
C PRO A 171 7.52 -24.04 -3.74
N CYS A 172 8.29 -23.34 -4.57
CA CYS A 172 7.82 -22.89 -5.88
C CYS A 172 8.67 -23.44 -7.02
N GLU A 173 8.07 -23.49 -8.20
CA GLU A 173 8.66 -23.94 -9.44
C GLU A 173 8.38 -22.92 -10.55
N VAL A 174 9.14 -23.00 -11.65
CA VAL A 174 8.87 -22.19 -12.85
C VAL A 174 7.47 -22.50 -13.37
N GLY A 175 6.69 -21.46 -13.61
CA GLY A 175 5.28 -21.54 -14.03
C GLY A 175 4.26 -21.43 -12.88
N ASP A 176 4.69 -21.52 -11.62
CA ASP A 176 3.82 -21.26 -10.49
C ASP A 176 3.36 -19.78 -10.46
N ILE A 177 2.29 -19.51 -9.74
CA ILE A 177 1.73 -18.16 -9.57
C ILE A 177 2.03 -17.65 -8.16
N ILE A 178 2.79 -16.59 -8.07
CA ILE A 178 2.99 -15.83 -6.84
C ILE A 178 1.86 -14.80 -6.70
N ALA A 179 1.17 -14.81 -5.57
CA ALA A 179 0.22 -13.77 -5.17
C ALA A 179 0.88 -12.87 -4.11
N VAL A 180 1.01 -11.59 -4.40
CA VAL A 180 1.46 -10.56 -3.44
C VAL A 180 0.24 -9.88 -2.87
N CYS A 181 0.11 -9.91 -1.54
CA CYS A 181 -1.07 -9.44 -0.81
C CYS A 181 -1.08 -7.91 -0.62
N ALA A 182 -2.24 -7.36 -0.24
CA ALA A 182 -2.41 -5.95 0.14
C ALA A 182 -1.93 -4.93 -0.92
N THR A 183 -2.08 -5.23 -2.22
CA THR A 183 -1.65 -4.39 -3.34
C THR A 183 -2.77 -3.55 -3.96
N GLY A 184 -3.97 -3.50 -3.35
CA GLY A 184 -5.12 -2.78 -3.91
C GLY A 184 -5.02 -1.26 -3.89
N ALA A 185 -4.07 -0.68 -3.14
CA ALA A 185 -3.80 0.75 -3.12
C ALA A 185 -2.40 1.07 -3.60
N TYR A 186 -2.27 2.13 -4.38
CA TYR A 186 -1.05 2.71 -4.95
C TYR A 186 -0.41 1.91 -6.08
N ASN A 187 -0.29 0.57 -5.98
CA ASN A 187 0.43 -0.26 -6.94
C ASN A 187 0.05 0.05 -8.39
N TYR A 188 -1.22 -0.16 -8.77
CA TYR A 188 -1.66 0.12 -10.13
C TYR A 188 -1.56 1.61 -10.50
N SER A 189 -1.91 2.53 -9.58
CA SER A 189 -1.85 3.96 -9.84
C SER A 189 -0.42 4.50 -9.99
N MET A 190 0.58 3.80 -9.44
CA MET A 190 2.00 4.09 -9.60
C MET A 190 2.64 3.31 -10.75
N ALA A 191 1.90 2.39 -11.39
CA ALA A 191 2.41 1.59 -12.47
C ALA A 191 2.90 2.45 -13.65
N SER A 192 4.03 2.08 -14.22
CA SER A 192 4.70 2.81 -15.28
C SER A 192 5.06 1.89 -16.47
N ASN A 193 5.45 2.49 -17.57
CA ASN A 193 5.99 1.75 -18.71
C ASN A 193 7.54 1.69 -18.67
N TYR A 194 8.12 1.57 -17.48
CA TYR A 194 9.55 1.39 -17.36
C TYR A 194 10.03 0.18 -18.19
N ASN A 195 11.16 0.29 -18.86
CA ASN A 195 11.65 -0.65 -19.88
C ASN A 195 10.64 -0.99 -20.99
N ARG A 196 9.68 -0.13 -21.26
CA ARG A 196 8.59 -0.36 -22.23
C ARG A 196 7.70 -1.57 -21.88
N LEU A 197 7.59 -1.91 -20.61
CA LEU A 197 6.69 -2.94 -20.15
C LEU A 197 5.25 -2.46 -20.09
N GLN A 198 4.32 -3.35 -20.38
CA GLN A 198 2.89 -3.09 -20.39
C GLN A 198 2.35 -3.07 -18.96
N LYS A 199 1.46 -2.12 -18.65
CA LYS A 199 0.73 -2.13 -17.37
C LYS A 199 -0.20 -3.32 -17.30
N PRO A 200 -0.36 -3.94 -16.10
CA PRO A 200 -1.21 -5.11 -15.92
C PRO A 200 -2.70 -4.80 -16.10
N ALA A 201 -3.51 -5.83 -16.26
CA ALA A 201 -4.95 -5.72 -16.15
C ALA A 201 -5.37 -5.56 -14.68
N VAL A 202 -6.58 -4.99 -14.47
CA VAL A 202 -7.26 -5.03 -13.17
C VAL A 202 -8.58 -5.76 -13.34
N VAL A 203 -8.78 -6.79 -12.52
CA VAL A 203 -9.98 -7.62 -12.53
C VAL A 203 -10.63 -7.57 -11.15
N PHE A 204 -11.92 -7.28 -11.11
CA PHE A 204 -12.70 -7.40 -9.89
C PHE A 204 -13.28 -8.81 -9.80
N VAL A 205 -13.14 -9.41 -8.61
CA VAL A 205 -13.67 -10.75 -8.31
C VAL A 205 -14.64 -10.66 -7.15
N LYS A 206 -15.84 -11.22 -7.31
CA LYS A 206 -16.86 -11.28 -6.26
C LYS A 206 -17.79 -12.48 -6.47
N GLY A 207 -17.94 -13.30 -5.44
CA GLY A 207 -18.89 -14.42 -5.47
C GLY A 207 -18.61 -15.49 -6.53
N GLY A 208 -17.33 -15.65 -6.93
CA GLY A 208 -16.93 -16.60 -7.99
C GLY A 208 -17.05 -16.05 -9.41
N GLU A 209 -17.50 -14.81 -9.55
CA GLU A 209 -17.57 -14.10 -10.84
C GLU A 209 -16.40 -13.11 -10.96
N ASP A 210 -15.94 -12.87 -12.19
CA ASP A 210 -14.92 -11.88 -12.50
C ASP A 210 -15.43 -10.81 -13.47
N ARG A 211 -14.87 -9.61 -13.35
CA ARG A 211 -15.14 -8.51 -14.26
C ARG A 211 -13.88 -7.73 -14.54
N LEU A 212 -13.51 -7.61 -15.80
CA LEU A 212 -12.41 -6.76 -16.23
C LEU A 212 -12.74 -5.29 -15.96
N ALA A 213 -11.98 -4.67 -15.04
CA ALA A 213 -12.11 -3.25 -14.69
C ALA A 213 -11.15 -2.39 -15.53
N VAL A 214 -9.91 -2.86 -15.73
CA VAL A 214 -8.90 -2.21 -16.56
C VAL A 214 -8.26 -3.23 -17.47
N LYS A 215 -8.30 -2.97 -18.76
CA LYS A 215 -7.67 -3.83 -19.77
C LYS A 215 -6.14 -3.74 -19.66
N ARG A 216 -5.45 -4.87 -19.82
CA ARG A 216 -3.98 -4.87 -19.97
C ARG A 216 -3.59 -4.03 -21.18
N GLU A 217 -2.53 -3.21 -21.03
CA GLU A 217 -1.97 -2.51 -22.17
C GLU A 217 -1.48 -3.46 -23.25
N SER A 218 -1.72 -3.10 -24.49
CA SER A 218 -1.11 -3.73 -25.67
C SER A 218 0.22 -3.06 -26.01
N LEU A 219 1.02 -3.68 -26.87
CA LEU A 219 2.22 -3.02 -27.43
C LEU A 219 1.84 -1.78 -28.25
N ASP A 220 0.70 -1.80 -28.93
CA ASP A 220 0.20 -0.63 -29.68
C ASP A 220 -0.14 0.55 -28.76
N ASP A 221 -0.64 0.30 -27.54
CA ASP A 221 -0.88 1.35 -26.56
C ASP A 221 0.42 2.07 -26.17
N ILE A 222 1.52 1.32 -26.02
CA ILE A 222 2.84 1.86 -25.72
C ILE A 222 3.38 2.67 -26.90
N LEU A 223 3.19 2.15 -28.12
CA LEU A 223 3.74 2.77 -29.34
C LEU A 223 2.93 3.98 -29.81
N ARG A 224 1.67 4.11 -29.42
CA ARG A 224 0.74 5.16 -29.87
C ARG A 224 1.28 6.58 -29.74
N LYS A 225 2.12 6.86 -28.74
CA LYS A 225 2.71 8.18 -28.49
C LYS A 225 4.11 8.33 -29.07
N ILE A 226 4.64 7.31 -29.72
CA ILE A 226 5.96 7.36 -30.33
C ILE A 226 5.80 7.89 -31.76
N GLY A 227 6.44 9.03 -32.04
CA GLY A 227 6.47 9.59 -33.40
C GLY A 227 7.17 8.64 -34.37
N ARG A 228 6.74 8.62 -35.61
CA ARG A 228 7.51 8.00 -36.71
C ARG A 228 8.77 8.87 -36.93
N ALA A 229 9.94 8.26 -36.99
CA ALA A 229 11.09 8.91 -37.55
C ALA A 229 10.76 9.25 -39.01
N SER A 230 10.73 10.54 -39.35
CA SER A 230 10.58 11.03 -40.71
C SER A 230 11.88 10.86 -41.45
#